data_91d1568e5f3e2d7905f469b5b1be6786
#
_entry.id   91d1568e5f3e2d7905f469b5b1be6786
#
_cell.length_a   1.000
_cell.length_b   1.000
_cell.length_c   1.000
_cell.angle_alpha   90.00
_cell.angle_beta   90.00
_cell.angle_gamma   90.00
#
_symmetry.space_group_name_H-M   'P 1'
#
loop_
_entity.id
_entity.type
_entity.pdbx_description
1 polymer ?
#
loop_
_entity_poly.entity_id
_entity_poly.type
_entity_poly.pdbx_seq_one_letter_code
_entity_poly.pdbx_strand_id
1 'polypeptide(L)'
;MKLSDIIFHLKMKYFTPKTLLNDREIAWFIENENMIESIDEKFPLDYESQLQPNSFDLRIGTSCIRLDAPSSGIIDVRKPIKTMPVYSLLDPGFVTIDPGEFILLNTIEKFNIPNGMIGFVQGRSSIARMGLQTEQAGLVDAGFQGTITLELYNESPYPIRLYPGTRVAQIHFTTTNKSNRVYGKNMNSKYNGQIVATGSRIHHDIK
;
A
#
# COMPACT_ATOMS: atom_id res chain seq x y z
N MET A 1 19.11 -10.03 -24.33
CA MET A 1 18.49 -10.83 -23.26
C MET A 1 19.24 -12.14 -23.15
N LYS A 2 19.75 -12.49 -21.97
CA LYS A 2 20.49 -13.74 -21.78
C LYS A 2 19.53 -14.93 -21.85
N LEU A 3 20.01 -16.11 -22.25
CA LEU A 3 19.18 -17.32 -22.29
C LEU A 3 18.55 -17.65 -20.94
N SER A 4 19.26 -17.34 -19.84
CA SER A 4 18.74 -17.42 -18.47
C SER A 4 17.47 -16.59 -18.25
N ASP A 5 17.41 -15.39 -18.85
CA ASP A 5 16.29 -14.46 -18.70
C ASP A 5 15.08 -14.95 -19.49
N ILE A 6 15.33 -15.55 -20.67
CA ILE A 6 14.29 -16.18 -21.51
C ILE A 6 13.68 -17.38 -20.78
N ILE A 7 14.54 -18.25 -20.22
CA ILE A 7 14.11 -19.43 -19.45
C ILE A 7 13.34 -18.99 -18.20
N PHE A 8 13.82 -17.95 -17.50
CA PHE A 8 13.13 -17.39 -16.34
C PHE A 8 11.76 -16.83 -16.73
N HIS A 9 11.71 -16.03 -17.81
CA HIS A 9 10.46 -15.48 -18.34
C HIS A 9 9.46 -16.58 -18.73
N LEU A 10 9.91 -17.64 -19.40
CA LEU A 10 9.06 -18.77 -19.74
C LEU A 10 8.56 -19.51 -18.50
N LYS A 11 9.42 -19.73 -17.49
CA LYS A 11 9.01 -20.32 -16.21
C LYS A 11 7.96 -19.45 -15.51
N MET A 12 8.18 -18.14 -15.41
CA MET A 12 7.22 -17.22 -14.81
C MET A 12 5.88 -17.22 -15.55
N LYS A 13 5.91 -17.31 -16.88
CA LYS A 13 4.69 -17.28 -17.71
C LYS A 13 3.89 -18.58 -17.70
N TYR A 14 4.55 -19.75 -17.58
CA TYR A 14 3.91 -21.05 -17.79
C TYR A 14 4.02 -22.03 -16.63
N PHE A 15 4.91 -21.83 -15.68
CA PHE A 15 5.23 -22.79 -14.62
C PHE A 15 5.30 -22.18 -13.21
N THR A 16 4.76 -21.00 -13.00
CA THR A 16 4.77 -20.45 -11.64
C THR A 16 3.91 -21.31 -10.74
N PRO A 17 4.48 -22.05 -9.80
CA PRO A 17 3.68 -22.61 -8.71
C PRO A 17 2.99 -21.43 -8.04
N LYS A 18 1.79 -21.62 -7.53
CA LYS A 18 1.04 -20.62 -6.74
C LYS A 18 1.76 -20.42 -5.41
N THR A 19 2.84 -19.67 -5.43
CA THR A 19 3.74 -19.50 -4.30
C THR A 19 4.01 -18.02 -4.06
N LEU A 20 4.42 -17.73 -2.85
CA LEU A 20 4.94 -16.43 -2.48
C LEU A 20 6.17 -16.10 -3.33
N LEU A 21 6.20 -14.89 -3.92
CA LEU A 21 7.34 -14.46 -4.72
C LEU A 21 8.56 -14.20 -3.84
N ASN A 22 9.73 -14.53 -4.37
CA ASN A 22 11.01 -14.17 -3.78
C ASN A 22 11.53 -12.84 -4.36
N ASP A 23 12.66 -12.37 -3.83
CA ASP A 23 13.32 -11.13 -4.20
C ASP A 23 13.57 -11.00 -5.72
N ARG A 24 14.08 -12.05 -6.37
CA ARG A 24 14.36 -12.05 -7.80
C ARG A 24 13.09 -11.95 -8.64
N GLU A 25 12.04 -12.60 -8.22
CA GLU A 25 10.75 -12.57 -8.91
C GLU A 25 10.08 -11.19 -8.73
N ILE A 26 10.13 -10.63 -7.53
CA ILE A 26 9.64 -9.27 -7.26
C ILE A 26 10.40 -8.25 -8.13
N ALA A 27 11.73 -8.29 -8.12
CA ALA A 27 12.56 -7.40 -8.93
C ALA A 27 12.23 -7.55 -10.42
N TRP A 28 12.08 -8.78 -10.91
CA TRP A 28 11.73 -9.03 -12.30
C TRP A 28 10.40 -8.38 -12.70
N PHE A 29 9.35 -8.50 -11.87
CA PHE A 29 8.04 -7.87 -12.13
C PHE A 29 8.12 -6.35 -12.09
N ILE A 30 8.94 -5.78 -11.20
CA ILE A 30 9.15 -4.33 -11.15
C ILE A 30 9.81 -3.86 -12.45
N GLU A 31 10.87 -4.52 -12.90
CA GLU A 31 11.69 -4.11 -14.06
C GLU A 31 11.01 -4.36 -15.42
N ASN A 32 10.21 -5.43 -15.54
CA ASN A 32 9.67 -5.86 -16.83
C ASN A 32 8.17 -5.59 -17.00
N GLU A 33 7.42 -5.49 -15.90
CA GLU A 33 5.96 -5.29 -15.93
C GLU A 33 5.54 -3.96 -15.27
N ASN A 34 6.50 -3.15 -14.82
CA ASN A 34 6.26 -1.90 -14.08
C ASN A 34 5.28 -2.10 -12.90
N MET A 35 5.45 -3.22 -12.18
CA MET A 35 4.53 -3.60 -11.10
C MET A 35 4.52 -2.61 -9.94
N ILE A 36 5.68 -2.01 -9.66
CA ILE A 36 5.85 -0.97 -8.63
C ILE A 36 6.68 0.17 -9.23
N GLU A 37 6.26 1.40 -9.02
CA GLU A 37 7.00 2.60 -9.36
C GLU A 37 6.94 3.62 -8.21
N SER A 38 7.90 4.54 -8.12
CA SER A 38 7.81 5.66 -7.17
C SER A 38 7.04 6.81 -7.81
N ILE A 39 6.13 7.43 -7.05
CA ILE A 39 5.43 8.64 -7.48
C ILE A 39 6.16 9.94 -7.10
N ASP A 40 7.26 9.84 -6.36
CA ASP A 40 8.02 11.00 -5.89
C ASP A 40 9.50 10.85 -6.29
N GLU A 41 9.96 11.75 -7.15
CA GLU A 41 11.34 11.74 -7.66
C GLU A 41 12.39 11.91 -6.56
N LYS A 42 12.04 12.50 -5.41
CA LYS A 42 12.92 12.60 -4.24
C LYS A 42 13.16 11.26 -3.54
N PHE A 43 12.29 10.30 -3.80
CA PHE A 43 12.33 8.97 -3.19
C PHE A 43 12.26 7.90 -4.28
N PRO A 44 13.25 7.76 -5.18
CA PRO A 44 13.26 6.69 -6.18
C PRO A 44 13.20 5.32 -5.49
N LEU A 45 12.81 4.27 -6.23
CA LEU A 45 12.86 2.90 -5.68
C LEU A 45 14.29 2.56 -5.29
N ASP A 46 14.47 2.03 -4.11
CA ASP A 46 15.75 1.64 -3.53
C ASP A 46 15.72 0.13 -3.22
N TYR A 47 16.18 -0.66 -4.19
CA TYR A 47 16.20 -2.12 -4.06
C TYR A 47 17.05 -2.59 -2.88
N GLU A 48 18.17 -1.90 -2.58
CA GLU A 48 19.06 -2.29 -1.49
C GLU A 48 18.36 -2.24 -0.13
N SER A 49 17.54 -1.22 0.08
CA SER A 49 16.85 -1.05 1.37
C SER A 49 15.42 -1.63 1.38
N GLN A 50 14.71 -1.64 0.24
CA GLN A 50 13.30 -2.02 0.19
C GLN A 50 13.06 -3.49 -0.19
N LEU A 51 13.90 -4.08 -1.05
CA LEU A 51 13.71 -5.46 -1.49
C LEU A 51 14.16 -6.42 -0.39
N GLN A 52 13.25 -7.24 0.08
CA GLN A 52 13.47 -8.23 1.11
C GLN A 52 13.35 -9.65 0.51
N PRO A 53 13.77 -10.73 1.17
CA PRO A 53 13.76 -12.08 0.59
C PRO A 53 12.41 -12.52 -0.02
N ASN A 54 11.28 -12.08 0.55
CA ASN A 54 9.93 -12.45 0.06
C ASN A 54 8.94 -11.27 0.16
N SER A 55 9.42 -10.04 0.24
CA SER A 55 8.56 -8.86 0.33
C SER A 55 9.24 -7.62 -0.23
N PHE A 56 8.49 -6.56 -0.38
CA PHE A 56 8.98 -5.23 -0.70
C PHE A 56 8.50 -4.24 0.37
N ASP A 57 9.43 -3.49 0.97
CA ASP A 57 9.12 -2.52 2.02
C ASP A 57 8.46 -1.28 1.43
N LEU A 58 7.40 -0.80 2.10
CA LEU A 58 6.60 0.33 1.70
C LEU A 58 6.90 1.56 2.55
N ARG A 59 7.08 2.68 1.88
CA ARG A 59 7.39 3.97 2.50
C ARG A 59 6.16 4.87 2.52
N ILE A 60 6.00 5.63 3.60
CA ILE A 60 4.95 6.66 3.65
C ILE A 60 5.28 7.81 2.71
N GLY A 61 4.26 8.28 2.01
CA GLY A 61 4.30 9.46 1.15
C GLY A 61 4.04 10.76 1.91
N THR A 62 3.66 11.78 1.17
CA THR A 62 3.42 13.14 1.69
C THR A 62 1.94 13.44 1.94
N SER A 63 1.03 12.57 1.52
CA SER A 63 -0.41 12.74 1.73
C SER A 63 -0.85 12.03 3.02
N CYS A 64 -1.34 12.82 3.96
CA CYS A 64 -1.88 12.34 5.22
C CYS A 64 -3.25 12.98 5.47
N ILE A 65 -4.22 12.20 5.93
CA ILE A 65 -5.53 12.67 6.35
C ILE A 65 -5.91 12.09 7.71
N ARG A 66 -6.68 12.87 8.47
CA ARG A 66 -7.33 12.46 9.72
C ARG A 66 -8.83 12.34 9.49
N LEU A 67 -9.50 11.52 10.29
CA LEU A 67 -10.95 11.55 10.31
C LEU A 67 -11.41 12.86 10.95
N ASP A 68 -12.36 13.54 10.30
CA ASP A 68 -13.03 14.70 10.88
C ASP A 68 -14.13 14.23 11.84
N ALA A 69 -14.10 14.70 13.07
CA ALA A 69 -15.08 14.31 14.08
C ALA A 69 -16.50 14.74 13.64
N PRO A 70 -17.43 13.79 13.44
CA PRO A 70 -18.79 14.15 13.08
C PRO A 70 -19.46 14.88 14.23
N SER A 71 -20.23 15.93 13.92
CA SER A 71 -20.96 16.72 14.93
C SER A 71 -21.92 15.89 15.82
N SER A 72 -22.37 14.73 15.30
CA SER A 72 -23.17 13.75 16.04
C SER A 72 -22.37 12.87 17.00
N GLY A 73 -21.02 12.90 16.95
CA GLY A 73 -20.15 11.95 17.65
C GLY A 73 -20.22 10.51 17.13
N ILE A 74 -20.96 10.26 16.03
CA ILE A 74 -21.19 8.92 15.48
C ILE A 74 -20.82 8.89 14.00
N ILE A 75 -19.99 7.94 13.60
CA ILE A 75 -19.73 7.62 12.19
C ILE A 75 -20.90 6.78 11.66
N ASP A 76 -21.73 7.36 10.79
CA ASP A 76 -22.81 6.65 10.11
C ASP A 76 -22.29 6.17 8.75
N VAL A 77 -22.16 4.86 8.57
CA VAL A 77 -21.62 4.23 7.34
C VAL A 77 -22.45 4.51 6.08
N ARG A 78 -23.70 4.98 6.24
CA ARG A 78 -24.56 5.42 5.11
C ARG A 78 -24.20 6.80 4.58
N LYS A 79 -23.35 7.52 5.27
CA LYS A 79 -22.94 8.89 4.93
C LYS A 79 -21.47 8.92 4.56
N PRO A 80 -21.04 9.83 3.67
CA PRO A 80 -19.62 10.07 3.43
C PRO A 80 -18.91 10.42 4.74
N ILE A 81 -17.78 9.73 5.01
CA ILE A 81 -16.93 10.04 6.16
C ILE A 81 -16.03 11.21 5.76
N LYS A 82 -16.14 12.31 6.51
CA LYS A 82 -15.31 13.49 6.30
C LYS A 82 -13.89 13.23 6.78
N THR A 83 -12.93 13.78 6.08
CA THR A 83 -11.52 13.73 6.42
C THR A 83 -10.89 15.11 6.32
N MET A 84 -9.88 15.38 7.14
CA MET A 84 -9.10 16.61 7.12
C MET A 84 -7.67 16.31 6.66
N PRO A 85 -7.14 17.02 5.66
CA PRO A 85 -5.73 16.92 5.30
C PRO A 85 -4.84 17.34 6.47
N VAL A 86 -3.72 16.62 6.65
CA VAL A 86 -2.66 17.00 7.58
C VAL A 86 -1.56 17.70 6.81
N TYR A 87 -1.49 19.02 6.92
CA TYR A 87 -0.52 19.82 6.18
C TYR A 87 0.92 19.73 6.72
N SER A 88 1.11 19.15 7.89
CA SER A 88 2.41 19.06 8.58
C SER A 88 3.47 18.20 7.87
N LEU A 89 3.08 17.37 6.90
CA LEU A 89 4.05 16.60 6.09
C LEU A 89 4.82 17.44 5.07
N LEU A 90 4.35 18.66 4.78
CA LEU A 90 5.02 19.58 3.85
C LEU A 90 5.87 20.62 4.58
N ASP A 91 5.49 20.97 5.82
CA ASP A 91 6.21 21.93 6.67
C ASP A 91 5.81 21.65 8.15
N PRO A 92 6.70 21.13 8.98
CA PRO A 92 8.13 20.88 8.89
C PRO A 92 8.55 19.51 8.28
N GLY A 93 7.74 18.87 7.45
CA GLY A 93 8.12 17.62 6.77
C GLY A 93 7.98 16.34 7.60
N PHE A 94 7.09 16.32 8.58
CA PHE A 94 6.77 15.13 9.38
C PHE A 94 5.30 15.10 9.80
N VAL A 95 4.81 13.95 10.23
CA VAL A 95 3.55 13.80 10.96
C VAL A 95 3.83 13.26 12.35
N THR A 96 3.13 13.79 13.35
CA THR A 96 3.12 13.23 14.72
C THR A 96 1.77 12.57 14.93
N ILE A 97 1.79 11.32 15.41
CA ILE A 97 0.61 10.50 15.70
C ILE A 97 0.53 10.40 17.22
N ASP A 98 -0.47 11.01 17.82
CA ASP A 98 -0.65 11.00 19.26
C ASP A 98 -1.13 9.61 19.77
N PRO A 99 -0.95 9.29 21.07
CA PRO A 99 -1.48 8.06 21.66
C PRO A 99 -2.98 7.91 21.40
N GLY A 100 -3.41 6.75 20.88
CA GLY A 100 -4.79 6.48 20.54
C GLY A 100 -5.28 7.14 19.25
N GLU A 101 -4.40 7.78 18.48
CA GLU A 101 -4.77 8.43 17.24
C GLU A 101 -4.71 7.47 16.04
N PHE A 102 -5.70 7.59 15.16
CA PHE A 102 -5.80 6.90 13.89
C PHE A 102 -5.63 7.89 12.73
N ILE A 103 -4.73 7.57 11.79
CA ILE A 103 -4.47 8.37 10.60
C ILE A 103 -4.40 7.50 9.35
N LEU A 104 -4.61 8.14 8.20
CA LEU A 104 -4.47 7.54 6.88
C LEU A 104 -3.32 8.21 6.14
N LEU A 105 -2.40 7.41 5.61
CA LEU A 105 -1.23 7.85 4.85
C LEU A 105 -1.16 7.11 3.52
N ASN A 106 -0.75 7.79 2.43
CA ASN A 106 -0.46 7.08 1.19
C ASN A 106 0.95 6.48 1.21
N THR A 107 1.17 5.45 0.40
CA THR A 107 2.52 4.98 0.05
C THR A 107 3.17 5.90 -1.00
N ILE A 108 4.52 5.96 -1.01
CA ILE A 108 5.28 6.51 -2.14
C ILE A 108 5.18 5.56 -3.33
N GLU A 109 5.13 4.28 -3.05
CA GLU A 109 5.01 3.23 -4.05
C GLU A 109 3.62 3.25 -4.67
N LYS A 110 3.58 3.34 -5.99
CA LYS A 110 2.40 3.13 -6.82
C LYS A 110 2.48 1.76 -7.45
N PHE A 111 1.38 1.04 -7.45
CA PHE A 111 1.25 -0.33 -7.89
C PHE A 111 0.50 -0.43 -9.21
N ASN A 112 0.85 -1.45 -9.98
CA ASN A 112 0.13 -1.92 -11.14
C ASN A 112 0.12 -3.46 -11.08
N ILE A 113 -0.82 -4.01 -10.31
CA ILE A 113 -0.87 -5.45 -10.03
C ILE A 113 -1.36 -6.21 -11.25
N PRO A 114 -0.58 -7.15 -11.81
CA PRO A 114 -0.99 -7.95 -12.96
C PRO A 114 -2.22 -8.82 -12.65
N ASN A 115 -3.05 -9.10 -13.67
CA ASN A 115 -4.09 -10.13 -13.52
C ASN A 115 -3.44 -11.52 -13.38
N GLY A 116 -3.72 -12.19 -12.28
CA GLY A 116 -3.08 -13.46 -11.89
C GLY A 116 -2.06 -13.27 -10.76
N MET A 117 -2.05 -12.10 -10.13
CA MET A 117 -1.26 -11.81 -8.94
C MET A 117 -2.11 -11.04 -7.93
N ILE A 118 -1.85 -11.25 -6.65
CA ILE A 118 -2.39 -10.48 -5.54
C ILE A 118 -1.25 -10.10 -4.58
N GLY A 119 -1.43 -9.00 -3.85
CA GLY A 119 -0.52 -8.56 -2.81
C GLY A 119 -1.17 -8.63 -1.42
N PHE A 120 -0.34 -8.79 -0.39
CA PHE A 120 -0.75 -8.68 1.01
C PHE A 120 0.16 -7.70 1.72
N VAL A 121 -0.42 -6.61 2.20
CA VAL A 121 0.28 -5.60 3.00
C VAL A 121 0.27 -6.00 4.46
N GLN A 122 1.40 -5.84 5.14
CA GLN A 122 1.56 -6.07 6.57
C GLN A 122 2.46 -5.00 7.17
N GLY A 123 2.30 -4.74 8.47
CA GLY A 123 3.20 -3.88 9.22
C GLY A 123 4.61 -4.47 9.32
N ARG A 124 5.61 -3.60 9.46
CA ARG A 124 6.99 -4.01 9.75
C ARG A 124 7.21 -4.19 11.25
N SER A 125 7.94 -5.25 11.62
CA SER A 125 8.21 -5.56 13.04
C SER A 125 8.88 -4.40 13.80
N SER A 126 9.76 -3.64 13.15
CA SER A 126 10.42 -2.47 13.76
C SER A 126 9.44 -1.37 14.15
N ILE A 127 8.36 -1.22 13.38
CA ILE A 127 7.29 -0.24 13.59
C ILE A 127 6.33 -0.75 14.67
N ALA A 128 5.91 -2.01 14.56
CA ALA A 128 5.03 -2.64 15.53
C ALA A 128 5.62 -2.67 16.95
N ARG A 129 6.95 -2.85 17.09
CA ARG A 129 7.64 -2.83 18.38
C ARG A 129 7.68 -1.45 19.06
N MET A 130 7.37 -0.37 18.34
CA MET A 130 7.15 0.96 18.91
C MET A 130 5.71 1.19 19.34
N GLY A 131 4.81 0.22 19.11
CA GLY A 131 3.38 0.36 19.37
C GLY A 131 2.60 1.07 18.25
N LEU A 132 3.19 1.21 17.07
CA LEU A 132 2.47 1.73 15.90
C LEU A 132 1.98 0.55 15.07
N GLN A 133 0.67 0.40 15.01
CA GLN A 133 0.00 -0.64 14.23
C GLN A 133 -0.29 -0.14 12.81
N THR A 134 -0.09 -1.03 11.85
CA THR A 134 -0.65 -0.89 10.50
C THR A 134 -1.86 -1.80 10.44
N GLU A 135 -3.06 -1.25 10.29
CA GLU A 135 -4.30 -2.02 10.25
C GLU A 135 -4.33 -2.94 9.03
N GLN A 136 -4.96 -4.11 9.19
CA GLN A 136 -4.79 -5.24 8.28
C GLN A 136 -5.88 -5.34 7.20
N ALA A 137 -6.29 -4.25 6.56
CA ALA A 137 -7.09 -4.34 5.34
C ALA A 137 -6.22 -4.57 4.08
N GLY A 138 -5.22 -5.43 4.24
CA GLY A 138 -4.02 -5.48 3.41
C GLY A 138 -4.12 -6.26 2.10
N LEU A 139 -5.31 -6.76 1.67
CA LEU A 139 -5.42 -7.44 0.38
C LEU A 139 -5.38 -6.43 -0.77
N VAL A 140 -4.44 -6.62 -1.68
CA VAL A 140 -4.32 -5.85 -2.93
C VAL A 140 -4.68 -6.75 -4.10
N ASP A 141 -5.85 -6.52 -4.67
CA ASP A 141 -6.45 -7.35 -5.70
C ASP A 141 -5.72 -7.30 -7.05
N ALA A 142 -5.87 -8.37 -7.82
CA ALA A 142 -5.44 -8.44 -9.21
C ALA A 142 -6.06 -7.31 -10.05
N GLY A 143 -5.23 -6.53 -10.71
CA GLY A 143 -5.61 -5.38 -11.53
C GLY A 143 -5.64 -4.04 -10.78
N PHE A 144 -5.37 -4.00 -9.48
CA PHE A 144 -5.26 -2.75 -8.72
C PHE A 144 -4.17 -1.86 -9.32
N GLN A 145 -4.51 -0.58 -9.48
CA GLN A 145 -3.59 0.47 -9.91
C GLN A 145 -3.71 1.65 -8.94
N GLY A 146 -2.58 2.18 -8.47
CA GLY A 146 -2.55 3.33 -7.57
C GLY A 146 -1.61 3.15 -6.38
N THR A 147 -1.53 4.17 -5.53
CA THR A 147 -0.88 4.08 -4.22
C THR A 147 -1.78 3.36 -3.23
N ILE A 148 -1.20 2.77 -2.20
CA ILE A 148 -1.97 2.15 -1.11
C ILE A 148 -2.18 3.20 -0.03
N THR A 149 -3.39 3.31 0.49
CA THR A 149 -3.65 4.05 1.72
C THR A 149 -3.39 3.11 2.89
N LEU A 150 -2.43 3.47 3.74
CA LEU A 150 -2.11 2.75 4.97
C LEU A 150 -2.90 3.36 6.12
N GLU A 151 -3.55 2.51 6.90
CA GLU A 151 -4.23 2.85 8.14
C GLU A 151 -3.25 2.66 9.29
N LEU A 152 -2.88 3.74 9.99
CA LEU A 152 -1.93 3.69 11.10
C LEU A 152 -2.62 4.09 12.40
N TYR A 153 -2.40 3.29 13.44
CA TYR A 153 -2.93 3.52 14.80
C TYR A 153 -1.81 3.46 15.84
N ASN A 154 -1.69 4.50 16.67
CA ASN A 154 -0.69 4.55 17.72
C ASN A 154 -1.24 3.97 19.04
N GLU A 155 -0.86 2.74 19.35
CA GLU A 155 -1.17 2.08 20.65
C GLU A 155 -0.15 2.40 21.74
N SER A 156 0.96 3.07 21.40
CA SER A 156 1.97 3.42 22.40
C SER A 156 1.50 4.54 23.32
N PRO A 157 2.06 4.66 24.52
CA PRO A 157 1.74 5.78 25.44
C PRO A 157 2.42 7.09 25.06
N TYR A 158 3.18 7.13 23.95
CA TYR A 158 3.94 8.29 23.51
C TYR A 158 3.58 8.70 22.09
N PRO A 159 3.64 10.01 21.77
CA PRO A 159 3.52 10.46 20.38
C PRO A 159 4.65 9.87 19.51
N ILE A 160 4.30 9.40 18.32
CA ILE A 160 5.25 8.84 17.34
C ILE A 160 5.36 9.81 16.17
N ARG A 161 6.59 10.17 15.81
CA ARG A 161 6.86 11.04 14.66
C ARG A 161 7.37 10.24 13.49
N LEU A 162 6.74 10.44 12.33
CA LEU A 162 7.11 9.82 11.07
C LEU A 162 7.47 10.87 10.03
N TYR A 163 8.40 10.52 9.14
CA TYR A 163 8.87 11.34 8.04
C TYR A 163 8.54 10.68 6.70
N PRO A 164 8.23 11.43 5.62
CA PRO A 164 8.13 10.88 4.28
C PRO A 164 9.37 10.03 3.95
N GLY A 165 9.18 8.90 3.30
CA GLY A 165 10.24 7.93 3.04
C GLY A 165 10.48 6.91 4.17
N THR A 166 9.87 7.07 5.35
CA THR A 166 9.95 6.05 6.41
C THR A 166 9.25 4.76 5.96
N ARG A 167 9.98 3.63 6.05
CA ARG A 167 9.44 2.30 5.75
C ARG A 167 8.59 1.79 6.92
N VAL A 168 7.28 1.73 6.75
CA VAL A 168 6.33 1.38 7.84
C VAL A 168 5.62 0.05 7.62
N ALA A 169 5.49 -0.38 6.37
CA ALA A 169 4.83 -1.61 5.98
C ALA A 169 5.68 -2.41 5.00
N GLN A 170 5.23 -3.58 4.64
CA GLN A 170 5.80 -4.44 3.61
C GLN A 170 4.67 -5.10 2.83
N ILE A 171 4.92 -5.44 1.57
CA ILE A 171 3.96 -6.17 0.73
C ILE A 171 4.57 -7.47 0.25
N HIS A 172 3.82 -8.56 0.37
CA HIS A 172 4.13 -9.86 -0.19
C HIS A 172 3.26 -10.09 -1.42
N PHE A 173 3.78 -10.80 -2.42
CA PHE A 173 3.03 -11.11 -3.62
C PHE A 173 2.91 -12.62 -3.80
N THR A 174 1.74 -13.06 -4.25
CA THR A 174 1.53 -14.43 -4.67
C THR A 174 0.82 -14.49 -6.01
N THR A 175 1.20 -15.47 -6.83
CA THR A 175 0.53 -15.72 -8.10
C THR A 175 -0.75 -16.51 -7.89
N THR A 176 -1.75 -16.21 -8.72
CA THR A 176 -3.04 -16.89 -8.76
C THR A 176 -3.40 -17.26 -10.20
N ASN A 177 -4.47 -17.98 -10.42
CA ASN A 177 -5.06 -18.04 -11.76
C ASN A 177 -5.61 -16.67 -12.16
N LYS A 178 -5.63 -16.37 -13.46
CA LYS A 178 -6.23 -15.13 -13.95
C LYS A 178 -7.71 -15.05 -13.55
N SER A 179 -8.07 -13.90 -12.99
CA SER A 179 -9.44 -13.62 -12.60
C SER A 179 -10.26 -13.10 -13.80
N ASN A 180 -11.52 -13.50 -13.87
CA ASN A 180 -12.48 -12.90 -14.81
C ASN A 180 -12.99 -11.53 -14.32
N ARG A 181 -12.96 -11.30 -12.99
CA ARG A 181 -13.30 -10.02 -12.36
C ARG A 181 -12.02 -9.34 -11.92
N VAL A 182 -11.56 -8.39 -12.73
CA VAL A 182 -10.29 -7.65 -12.49
C VAL A 182 -10.61 -6.32 -11.87
N TYR A 183 -9.93 -5.99 -10.77
CA TYR A 183 -10.10 -4.73 -10.07
C TYR A 183 -9.85 -3.54 -11.01
N GLY A 184 -10.74 -2.54 -11.00
CA GLY A 184 -10.65 -1.36 -11.85
C GLY A 184 -11.13 -1.52 -13.29
N LYS A 185 -11.31 -2.74 -13.82
CA LYS A 185 -11.72 -2.96 -15.21
C LYS A 185 -13.22 -3.29 -15.36
N ASN A 186 -13.67 -4.31 -14.68
CA ASN A 186 -15.03 -4.85 -14.87
C ASN A 186 -15.76 -5.06 -13.53
N MET A 187 -15.39 -4.30 -12.53
CA MET A 187 -16.08 -4.23 -11.24
C MET A 187 -16.04 -2.79 -10.71
N ASN A 188 -17.00 -2.45 -9.86
CA ASN A 188 -17.03 -1.15 -9.20
C ASN A 188 -15.97 -1.09 -8.11
N SER A 189 -14.77 -0.61 -8.48
CA SER A 189 -13.58 -0.58 -7.61
C SER A 189 -13.43 0.80 -6.99
N LYS A 190 -13.66 0.90 -5.68
CA LYS A 190 -13.73 2.18 -4.96
C LYS A 190 -12.41 2.96 -4.93
N TYR A 191 -11.27 2.28 -4.95
CA TYR A 191 -9.95 2.88 -4.67
C TYR A 191 -8.96 2.76 -5.82
N ASN A 192 -9.41 2.33 -7.01
CA ASN A 192 -8.53 2.21 -8.17
C ASN A 192 -8.10 3.59 -8.68
N GLY A 193 -6.82 3.75 -9.02
CA GLY A 193 -6.26 4.99 -9.54
C GLY A 193 -5.94 6.06 -8.48
N GLN A 194 -6.07 5.76 -7.19
CA GLN A 194 -5.70 6.72 -6.14
C GLN A 194 -4.18 6.98 -6.12
N ILE A 195 -3.81 8.25 -5.85
CA ILE A 195 -2.42 8.71 -5.74
C ILE A 195 -2.14 9.47 -4.45
N VAL A 196 -3.16 9.67 -3.62
CA VAL A 196 -3.12 10.32 -2.32
C VAL A 196 -3.86 9.46 -1.30
N ALA A 197 -3.66 9.73 -0.01
CA ALA A 197 -4.44 9.09 1.05
C ALA A 197 -5.94 9.33 0.84
N THR A 198 -6.73 8.27 0.89
CA THR A 198 -8.16 8.31 0.58
C THR A 198 -8.97 7.78 1.76
N GLY A 199 -9.97 8.54 2.19
CA GLY A 199 -10.90 8.12 3.24
C GLY A 199 -11.85 7.01 2.78
N SER A 200 -12.55 6.41 3.75
CA SER A 200 -13.51 5.32 3.48
C SER A 200 -14.65 5.75 2.55
N ARG A 201 -14.92 4.92 1.55
CA ARG A 201 -16.04 5.02 0.61
C ARG A 201 -17.11 3.96 0.87
N ILE A 202 -17.25 3.53 2.12
CA ILE A 202 -18.20 2.46 2.51
C ILE A 202 -19.65 2.80 2.17
N HIS A 203 -20.02 4.09 2.22
CA HIS A 203 -21.36 4.54 1.87
C HIS A 203 -21.80 4.20 0.42
N HIS A 204 -20.87 3.90 -0.48
CA HIS A 204 -21.20 3.42 -1.83
C HIS A 204 -21.75 1.99 -1.86
N ASP A 205 -21.58 1.20 -0.79
CA ASP A 205 -22.07 -0.19 -0.71
C ASP A 205 -23.50 -0.26 -0.20
N ILE A 206 -24.01 0.82 0.36
CA ILE A 206 -25.33 0.88 1.00
C ILE A 206 -26.31 1.56 0.00
N LYS A 207 -27.31 0.80 -0.41
CA LYS A 207 -28.39 1.25 -1.29
C LYS A 207 -29.57 1.76 -0.51
#